data_a6c72c1adb85e8d8d7e8a5b774a74392
#
_entry.id   a6c72c1adb85e8d8d7e8a5b774a74392
#
_cell.length_a   1.000
_cell.length_b   1.000
_cell.length_c   1.000
_cell.angle_alpha   90.00
_cell.angle_beta   90.00
_cell.angle_gamma   90.00
#
_symmetry.space_group_name_H-M   'P 1'
#
loop_
_entity.id
_entity.type
_entity.pdbx_description
1 polymer ?
#
loop_
_entity_poly.entity_id
_entity_poly.type
_entity_poly.pdbx_seq_one_letter_code
_entity_poly.pdbx_strand_id
1 'polypeptide(L)'
;MGKTTWLLVLGLLLGGAALVAGMVLLAGRTSSSIATQQNNMTTATLQVRATTFNTDYARNADGPVWDLFDPQSQAIISRADYVDRHQHCPRPGVAPRITGISTGPNGYEIVNETLSGTVLHDYWHLVGGTWRFNLARSNPSAIALYREPRAKYFADLGCTK
;
A
#
# COMPACT_ATOMS: atom_id res chain seq x y z
N MET A 1 54.04 21.20 42.24
CA MET A 1 52.95 21.07 41.22
C MET A 1 52.58 19.59 41.15
N GLY A 2 51.58 19.09 41.61
CA GLY A 2 50.37 19.23 42.22
C GLY A 2 49.59 17.97 41.89
N LYS A 3 49.57 16.93 42.83
CA LYS A 3 48.77 15.68 42.65
C LYS A 3 47.27 15.99 42.47
N THR A 4 46.83 17.18 42.82
CA THR A 4 45.45 17.65 42.74
C THR A 4 44.95 17.91 41.30
N THR A 5 45.82 18.27 40.37
CA THR A 5 45.44 18.58 39.00
C THR A 5 45.06 17.32 38.18
N TRP A 6 45.69 16.19 38.54
CA TRP A 6 45.39 14.90 37.87
C TRP A 6 44.05 14.33 38.24
N LEU A 7 43.58 14.52 39.46
CA LEU A 7 42.25 14.03 39.88
C LEU A 7 41.09 14.77 39.20
N LEU A 8 41.26 16.07 38.91
CA LEU A 8 40.25 16.85 38.21
C LEU A 8 40.14 16.45 36.72
N VAL A 9 41.25 16.11 36.08
CA VAL A 9 41.23 15.66 34.70
C VAL A 9 40.59 14.28 34.57
N LEU A 10 40.83 13.37 35.51
CA LEU A 10 40.22 12.03 35.50
C LEU A 10 38.71 12.12 35.75
N GLY A 11 38.26 13.02 36.62
CA GLY A 11 36.83 13.21 36.87
C GLY A 11 36.06 13.74 35.66
N LEU A 12 36.65 14.61 34.86
CA LEU A 12 36.06 15.15 33.65
C LEU A 12 35.92 14.10 32.55
N LEU A 13 36.89 13.19 32.42
CA LEU A 13 36.84 12.13 31.43
C LEU A 13 35.78 11.05 31.74
N LEU A 14 35.60 10.73 33.02
CA LEU A 14 34.57 9.74 33.41
C LEU A 14 33.15 10.32 33.34
N GLY A 15 32.98 11.61 33.64
CA GLY A 15 31.67 12.27 33.51
C GLY A 15 31.22 12.42 32.07
N GLY A 16 32.14 12.70 31.15
CA GLY A 16 31.83 12.85 29.72
C GLY A 16 31.34 11.55 29.04
N ALA A 17 31.95 10.42 29.38
CA ALA A 17 31.58 9.14 28.81
C ALA A 17 30.15 8.68 29.20
N ALA A 18 29.73 8.96 30.42
CA ALA A 18 28.40 8.60 30.91
C ALA A 18 27.28 9.42 30.24
N LEU A 19 27.52 10.71 29.97
CA LEU A 19 26.55 11.57 29.28
C LEU A 19 26.38 11.21 27.82
N VAL A 20 27.46 10.86 27.12
CA VAL A 20 27.38 10.45 25.72
C VAL A 20 26.64 9.10 25.57
N ALA A 21 26.92 8.15 26.45
CA ALA A 21 26.22 6.87 26.43
C ALA A 21 24.70 7.01 26.74
N GLY A 22 24.32 7.93 27.64
CA GLY A 22 22.94 8.22 27.93
C GLY A 22 22.18 8.87 26.77
N MET A 23 22.81 9.77 26.03
CA MET A 23 22.20 10.40 24.85
C MET A 23 22.01 9.42 23.69
N VAL A 24 22.96 8.52 23.45
CA VAL A 24 22.83 7.51 22.39
C VAL A 24 21.69 6.53 22.69
N LEU A 25 21.50 6.12 23.93
CA LEU A 25 20.41 5.21 24.33
C LEU A 25 19.02 5.88 24.23
N LEU A 26 18.92 7.17 24.52
CA LEU A 26 17.67 7.93 24.37
C LEU A 26 17.32 8.17 22.90
N ALA A 27 18.30 8.52 22.07
CA ALA A 27 18.10 8.72 20.63
C ALA A 27 17.66 7.42 19.92
N GLY A 28 18.21 6.27 20.29
CA GLY A 28 17.81 4.98 19.71
C GLY A 28 16.37 4.58 20.05
N ARG A 29 15.89 4.86 21.27
CA ARG A 29 14.50 4.57 21.67
C ARG A 29 13.47 5.47 21.01
N THR A 30 13.77 6.74 20.83
CA THR A 30 12.86 7.69 20.15
C THR A 30 12.73 7.38 18.67
N SER A 31 13.80 7.00 18.00
CA SER A 31 13.78 6.64 16.56
C SER A 31 12.92 5.40 16.30
N SER A 32 13.03 4.38 17.13
CA SER A 32 12.22 3.14 16.98
C SER A 32 10.74 3.40 17.21
N SER A 33 10.36 4.22 18.18
CA SER A 33 8.96 4.54 18.46
C SER A 33 8.32 5.37 17.33
N ILE A 34 9.05 6.34 16.78
CA ILE A 34 8.59 7.16 15.65
C ILE A 34 8.38 6.29 14.40
N ALA A 35 9.32 5.40 14.08
CA ALA A 35 9.20 4.50 12.93
C ALA A 35 7.99 3.56 13.07
N THR A 36 7.76 2.99 14.25
CA THR A 36 6.60 2.14 14.51
C THR A 36 5.29 2.91 14.38
N GLN A 37 5.22 4.12 14.91
CA GLN A 37 4.03 4.97 14.80
C GLN A 37 3.76 5.39 13.36
N GLN A 38 4.78 5.70 12.59
CA GLN A 38 4.65 6.05 11.17
C GLN A 38 4.17 4.86 10.34
N ASN A 39 4.68 3.65 10.58
CA ASN A 39 4.22 2.43 9.94
C ASN A 39 2.76 2.14 10.26
N ASN A 40 2.34 2.29 11.51
CA ASN A 40 0.94 2.08 11.90
C ASN A 40 -0.01 3.08 11.21
N MET A 41 0.37 4.35 11.12
CA MET A 41 -0.41 5.36 10.41
C MET A 41 -0.50 5.05 8.91
N THR A 42 0.60 4.61 8.30
CA THR A 42 0.65 4.24 6.88
C THR A 42 -0.26 3.05 6.58
N THR A 43 -0.23 2.02 7.42
CA THR A 43 -1.10 0.84 7.30
C THR A 43 -2.58 1.21 7.49
N ALA A 44 -2.91 2.06 8.46
CA ALA A 44 -4.29 2.53 8.67
C ALA A 44 -4.82 3.32 7.48
N THR A 45 -4.00 4.18 6.85
CA THR A 45 -4.39 4.92 5.65
C THR A 45 -4.57 4.01 4.44
N LEU A 46 -3.76 2.95 4.30
CA LEU A 46 -3.93 1.93 3.27
C LEU A 46 -5.24 1.17 3.46
N GLN A 47 -5.56 0.75 4.68
CA GLN A 47 -6.81 0.04 4.97
C GLN A 47 -8.04 0.86 4.57
N VAL A 48 -8.07 2.16 4.91
CA VAL A 48 -9.14 3.07 4.49
C VAL A 48 -9.22 3.15 2.97
N ARG A 49 -8.08 3.28 2.28
CA ARG A 49 -8.03 3.40 0.82
C ARG A 49 -8.51 2.11 0.13
N ALA A 50 -8.08 0.95 0.59
CA ALA A 50 -8.51 -0.34 0.07
C ALA A 50 -10.00 -0.60 0.34
N THR A 51 -10.51 -0.20 1.51
CA THR A 51 -11.95 -0.28 1.82
C THR A 51 -12.78 0.58 0.85
N THR A 52 -12.31 1.80 0.54
CA THR A 52 -12.95 2.67 -0.46
C THR A 52 -12.96 2.00 -1.83
N PHE A 53 -11.81 1.48 -2.27
CA PHE A 53 -11.68 0.74 -3.53
C PHE A 53 -12.68 -0.42 -3.62
N ASN A 54 -12.77 -1.26 -2.58
CA ASN A 54 -13.67 -2.41 -2.55
C ASN A 54 -15.13 -2.01 -2.56
N THR A 55 -15.47 -0.90 -1.88
CA THR A 55 -16.82 -0.35 -1.87
C THR A 55 -17.21 0.17 -3.26
N ASP A 56 -16.33 0.92 -3.90
CA ASP A 56 -16.54 1.46 -5.24
C ASP A 56 -16.60 0.33 -6.27
N TYR A 57 -15.72 -0.68 -6.14
CA TYR A 57 -15.72 -1.88 -6.95
C TYR A 57 -17.07 -2.62 -6.88
N ALA A 58 -17.60 -2.85 -5.68
CA ALA A 58 -18.87 -3.53 -5.48
C ALA A 58 -20.07 -2.73 -6.01
N ARG A 59 -19.98 -1.40 -6.00
CA ARG A 59 -21.03 -0.51 -6.52
C ARG A 59 -20.93 -0.27 -8.03
N ASN A 60 -19.96 -0.87 -8.71
CA ASN A 60 -19.65 -0.59 -10.11
C ASN A 60 -19.36 0.91 -10.36
N ALA A 61 -18.73 1.57 -9.38
CA ALA A 61 -18.25 2.95 -9.51
C ALA A 61 -16.89 2.95 -10.23
N ASP A 62 -16.89 2.58 -11.50
CA ASP A 62 -15.70 2.22 -12.27
C ASP A 62 -14.70 3.37 -12.45
N GLY A 63 -15.18 4.59 -12.59
CA GLY A 63 -14.33 5.78 -12.65
C GLY A 63 -13.47 5.95 -11.39
N PRO A 64 -14.04 6.07 -10.19
CA PRO A 64 -13.34 6.09 -8.92
C PRO A 64 -12.39 4.90 -8.72
N VAL A 65 -12.75 3.68 -9.12
CA VAL A 65 -11.86 2.51 -9.07
C VAL A 65 -10.62 2.73 -9.95
N TRP A 66 -10.79 3.15 -11.20
CA TRP A 66 -9.69 3.43 -12.10
C TRP A 66 -8.79 4.58 -11.60
N ASP A 67 -9.37 5.60 -10.98
CA ASP A 67 -8.65 6.74 -10.41
C ASP A 67 -7.70 6.33 -9.27
N LEU A 68 -7.88 5.14 -8.68
CA LEU A 68 -6.99 4.54 -7.67
C LEU A 68 -5.86 3.70 -8.26
N PHE A 69 -5.88 3.40 -9.56
CA PHE A 69 -4.79 2.68 -10.21
C PHE A 69 -3.49 3.48 -10.19
N ASP A 70 -2.37 2.76 -10.15
CA ASP A 70 -1.07 3.37 -10.37
C ASP A 70 -0.84 3.74 -11.85
N PRO A 71 0.16 4.56 -12.18
CA PRO A 71 0.42 4.97 -13.56
C PRO A 71 0.68 3.80 -14.51
N GLN A 72 1.27 2.69 -14.04
CA GLN A 72 1.50 1.50 -14.86
C GLN A 72 0.19 0.81 -15.22
N SER A 73 -0.72 0.70 -14.28
CA SER A 73 -2.05 0.13 -14.47
C SER A 73 -2.93 1.02 -15.36
N GLN A 74 -2.84 2.34 -15.19
CA GLN A 74 -3.55 3.32 -16.04
C GLN A 74 -3.06 3.30 -17.50
N ALA A 75 -1.80 2.94 -17.73
CA ALA A 75 -1.26 2.78 -19.08
C ALA A 75 -1.76 1.51 -19.80
N ILE A 76 -2.34 0.53 -19.09
CA ILE A 76 -2.87 -0.70 -19.68
C ILE A 76 -4.22 -0.46 -20.35
N ILE A 77 -5.06 0.36 -19.73
CA ILE A 77 -6.42 0.66 -20.18
C ILE A 77 -6.76 2.11 -19.83
N SER A 78 -7.31 2.85 -20.78
CA SER A 78 -7.77 4.21 -20.52
C SER A 78 -8.97 4.22 -19.56
N ARG A 79 -9.16 5.34 -18.84
CA ARG A 79 -10.31 5.51 -17.94
C ARG A 79 -11.64 5.31 -18.67
N ALA A 80 -11.78 5.86 -19.85
CA ALA A 80 -13.01 5.77 -20.64
C ALA A 80 -13.31 4.31 -21.05
N ASP A 81 -12.28 3.59 -21.52
CA ASP A 81 -12.45 2.19 -21.94
C ASP A 81 -12.70 1.27 -20.72
N TYR A 82 -12.04 1.52 -19.59
CA TYR A 82 -12.30 0.79 -18.34
C TYR A 82 -13.76 0.95 -17.89
N VAL A 83 -14.24 2.19 -17.79
CA VAL A 83 -15.62 2.49 -17.40
C VAL A 83 -16.62 1.87 -18.35
N ASP A 84 -16.41 2.04 -19.67
CA ASP A 84 -17.30 1.49 -20.68
C ASP A 84 -17.41 -0.04 -20.62
N ARG A 85 -16.28 -0.75 -20.50
CA ARG A 85 -16.26 -2.22 -20.40
C ARG A 85 -17.01 -2.71 -19.18
N HIS A 86 -16.81 -2.07 -18.02
CA HIS A 86 -17.46 -2.49 -16.77
C HIS A 86 -18.94 -2.09 -16.70
N GLN A 87 -19.36 -1.02 -17.33
CA GLN A 87 -20.78 -0.69 -17.47
C GLN A 87 -21.56 -1.73 -18.29
N HIS A 88 -20.91 -2.36 -19.28
CA HIS A 88 -21.49 -3.44 -20.07
C HIS A 88 -21.36 -4.80 -19.39
N CYS A 89 -20.37 -5.00 -18.54
CA CYS A 89 -20.11 -6.20 -17.76
C CYS A 89 -20.09 -5.88 -16.26
N PRO A 90 -21.22 -5.54 -15.63
CA PRO A 90 -21.25 -5.16 -14.24
C PRO A 90 -20.85 -6.34 -13.32
N ARG A 91 -20.13 -6.02 -12.27
CA ARG A 91 -19.71 -7.00 -11.26
C ARG A 91 -20.87 -7.38 -10.33
N PRO A 92 -20.75 -8.51 -9.58
CA PRO A 92 -21.85 -9.06 -8.78
C PRO A 92 -22.32 -8.18 -7.60
N GLY A 93 -21.75 -7.05 -7.33
CA GLY A 93 -22.17 -6.14 -6.25
C GLY A 93 -21.74 -6.56 -4.83
N VAL A 94 -20.75 -7.46 -4.74
CA VAL A 94 -20.19 -7.94 -3.47
C VAL A 94 -18.80 -7.35 -3.28
N ALA A 95 -18.60 -6.67 -2.15
CA ALA A 95 -17.29 -6.12 -1.78
C ALA A 95 -16.36 -7.22 -1.24
N PRO A 96 -15.10 -7.29 -1.67
CA PRO A 96 -14.09 -8.10 -1.01
C PRO A 96 -13.95 -7.68 0.46
N ARG A 97 -13.76 -8.67 1.35
CA ARG A 97 -13.53 -8.43 2.77
C ARG A 97 -12.04 -8.47 3.08
N ILE A 98 -11.49 -7.37 3.55
CA ILE A 98 -10.09 -7.28 4.00
C ILE A 98 -9.90 -8.20 5.21
N THR A 99 -8.89 -9.06 5.15
CA THR A 99 -8.51 -10.01 6.20
C THR A 99 -7.20 -9.63 6.88
N GLY A 100 -6.37 -8.81 6.24
CA GLY A 100 -5.13 -8.29 6.78
C GLY A 100 -4.30 -7.53 5.76
N ILE A 101 -3.24 -6.89 6.23
CA ILE A 101 -2.25 -6.21 5.41
C ILE A 101 -0.88 -6.76 5.79
N SER A 102 -0.05 -7.03 4.79
CA SER A 102 1.31 -7.54 4.96
C SER A 102 2.27 -6.86 4.00
N THR A 103 3.53 -6.73 4.39
CA THR A 103 4.56 -6.16 3.53
C THR A 103 4.91 -7.12 2.40
N GLY A 104 4.85 -6.62 1.19
CA GLY A 104 5.22 -7.32 -0.04
C GLY A 104 6.62 -6.96 -0.54
N PRO A 105 7.05 -7.53 -1.65
CA PRO A 105 8.35 -7.24 -2.25
C PRO A 105 8.38 -5.84 -2.91
N ASN A 106 9.59 -5.25 -3.00
CA ASN A 106 9.85 -4.02 -3.75
C ASN A 106 9.02 -2.79 -3.33
N GLY A 107 8.74 -2.65 -2.02
CA GLY A 107 8.00 -1.49 -1.48
C GLY A 107 6.49 -1.55 -1.71
N TYR A 108 5.95 -2.72 -2.06
CA TYR A 108 4.51 -2.95 -2.06
C TYR A 108 4.03 -3.39 -0.68
N GLU A 109 2.80 -2.99 -0.36
CA GLU A 109 1.99 -3.62 0.67
C GLU A 109 0.94 -4.52 -0.01
N ILE A 110 0.62 -5.64 0.62
CA ILE A 110 -0.36 -6.60 0.14
C ILE A 110 -1.58 -6.52 1.03
N VAL A 111 -2.70 -6.10 0.48
CA VAL A 111 -4.01 -6.20 1.14
C VAL A 111 -4.56 -7.59 0.84
N ASN A 112 -4.66 -8.40 1.89
CA ASN A 112 -5.20 -9.75 1.82
C ASN A 112 -6.71 -9.68 1.99
N GLU A 113 -7.45 -10.32 1.10
CA GLU A 113 -8.90 -10.23 1.02
C GLU A 113 -9.56 -11.57 0.75
N THR A 114 -10.86 -11.62 0.98
CA THR A 114 -11.70 -12.76 0.56
C THR A 114 -12.94 -12.27 -0.16
N LEU A 115 -13.24 -12.90 -1.29
CA LEU A 115 -14.45 -12.68 -2.08
C LEU A 115 -15.09 -14.02 -2.40
N SER A 116 -16.29 -14.28 -1.89
CA SER A 116 -17.02 -15.55 -2.12
C SER A 116 -16.19 -16.80 -1.88
N GLY A 117 -15.35 -16.79 -0.82
CA GLY A 117 -14.46 -17.90 -0.46
C GLY A 117 -13.12 -17.94 -1.19
N THR A 118 -12.92 -17.11 -2.21
CA THR A 118 -11.63 -16.98 -2.90
C THR A 118 -10.75 -15.99 -2.15
N VAL A 119 -9.48 -16.35 -1.96
CA VAL A 119 -8.45 -15.45 -1.39
C VAL A 119 -7.89 -14.60 -2.52
N LEU A 120 -7.80 -13.29 -2.27
CA LEU A 120 -7.24 -12.29 -3.18
C LEU A 120 -6.06 -11.60 -2.51
N HIS A 121 -5.09 -11.17 -3.30
CA HIS A 121 -3.92 -10.43 -2.87
C HIS A 121 -3.77 -9.17 -3.71
N ASP A 122 -4.16 -8.04 -3.16
CA ASP A 122 -4.12 -6.76 -3.83
C ASP A 122 -2.84 -6.00 -3.48
N TYR A 123 -2.07 -5.66 -4.50
CA TYR A 123 -0.78 -4.99 -4.37
C TYR A 123 -0.94 -3.47 -4.45
N TRP A 124 -0.49 -2.80 -3.40
CA TRP A 124 -0.55 -1.35 -3.24
C TRP A 124 0.83 -0.77 -3.00
N HIS A 125 1.09 0.43 -3.50
CA HIS A 125 2.31 1.15 -3.19
C HIS A 125 2.07 2.67 -3.17
N LEU A 126 2.99 3.41 -2.55
CA LEU A 126 2.91 4.87 -2.49
C LEU A 126 3.47 5.48 -3.79
N VAL A 127 2.66 6.30 -4.44
CA VAL A 127 3.07 7.13 -5.57
C VAL A 127 2.78 8.59 -5.20
N GLY A 128 3.84 9.40 -5.06
CA GLY A 128 3.69 10.78 -4.62
C GLY A 128 2.99 10.93 -3.26
N GLY A 129 3.24 10.01 -2.32
CA GLY A 129 2.61 10.01 -0.99
C GLY A 129 1.17 9.51 -0.95
N THR A 130 0.63 9.01 -2.05
CA THR A 130 -0.75 8.49 -2.15
C THR A 130 -0.72 6.99 -2.47
N TRP A 131 -1.52 6.20 -1.75
CA TRP A 131 -1.68 4.78 -2.02
C TRP A 131 -2.35 4.55 -3.37
N ARG A 132 -1.71 3.71 -4.20
CA ARG A 132 -2.16 3.32 -5.54
C ARG A 132 -2.18 1.80 -5.69
N PHE A 133 -3.21 1.31 -6.36
CA PHE A 133 -3.42 -0.10 -6.67
C PHE A 133 -2.64 -0.50 -7.93
N ASN A 134 -1.93 -1.62 -7.89
CA ASN A 134 -1.24 -2.17 -9.06
C ASN A 134 -2.02 -3.35 -9.65
N LEU A 135 -2.71 -3.11 -10.73
CA LEU A 135 -3.55 -4.09 -11.42
C LEU A 135 -2.74 -5.30 -11.93
N ALA A 136 -1.55 -5.05 -12.47
CA ALA A 136 -0.73 -6.10 -13.07
C ALA A 136 -0.25 -7.15 -12.06
N ARG A 137 0.00 -6.71 -10.82
CA ARG A 137 0.39 -7.62 -9.73
C ARG A 137 -0.81 -8.29 -9.08
N SER A 138 -1.88 -7.55 -8.88
CA SER A 138 -3.09 -8.04 -8.21
C SER A 138 -3.89 -8.99 -9.09
N ASN A 139 -4.02 -8.67 -10.37
CA ASN A 139 -4.78 -9.47 -11.32
C ASN A 139 -4.09 -9.51 -12.69
N PRO A 140 -3.02 -10.30 -12.86
CA PRO A 140 -2.30 -10.40 -14.13
C PRO A 140 -3.17 -10.92 -15.29
N SER A 141 -4.19 -11.72 -15.01
CA SER A 141 -5.11 -12.21 -16.04
C SER A 141 -5.98 -11.11 -16.66
N ALA A 142 -6.32 -10.07 -15.88
CA ALA A 142 -7.07 -8.93 -16.39
C ALA A 142 -6.31 -8.15 -17.47
N ILE A 143 -4.96 -8.18 -17.45
CA ILE A 143 -4.13 -7.49 -18.44
C ILE A 143 -4.41 -8.03 -19.85
N ALA A 144 -4.49 -9.35 -20.01
CA ALA A 144 -4.79 -9.98 -21.29
C ALA A 144 -6.18 -9.55 -21.79
N LEU A 145 -7.18 -9.60 -20.91
CA LEU A 145 -8.55 -9.19 -21.22
C LEU A 145 -8.66 -7.72 -21.64
N TYR A 146 -7.97 -6.81 -20.95
CA TYR A 146 -8.03 -5.38 -21.28
C TYR A 146 -7.30 -5.02 -22.58
N ARG A 147 -6.37 -5.87 -23.03
CA ARG A 147 -5.69 -5.70 -24.32
C ARG A 147 -6.51 -6.23 -25.51
N GLU A 148 -7.56 -7.00 -25.27
CA GLU A 148 -8.41 -7.53 -26.33
C GLU A 148 -9.27 -6.44 -26.97
N PRO A 149 -9.63 -6.59 -28.24
CA PRO A 149 -10.68 -5.78 -28.85
C PRO A 149 -11.97 -5.85 -28.01
N ARG A 150 -12.66 -4.72 -27.88
CA ARG A 150 -13.87 -4.59 -27.04
C ARG A 150 -14.90 -5.67 -27.28
N ALA A 151 -15.20 -5.99 -28.54
CA ALA A 151 -16.17 -7.02 -28.89
C ALA A 151 -15.76 -8.42 -28.39
N LYS A 152 -14.45 -8.73 -28.44
CA LYS A 152 -13.94 -10.00 -27.93
C LYS A 152 -14.00 -10.04 -26.39
N TYR A 153 -13.64 -8.94 -25.71
CA TYR A 153 -13.77 -8.82 -24.27
C TYR A 153 -15.19 -9.14 -23.78
N PHE A 154 -16.21 -8.59 -24.45
CA PHE A 154 -17.60 -8.85 -24.08
C PHE A 154 -18.02 -10.29 -24.38
N ALA A 155 -17.59 -10.86 -25.50
CA ALA A 155 -17.89 -12.23 -25.86
C ALA A 155 -17.27 -13.22 -24.86
N ASP A 156 -16.00 -13.03 -24.49
CA ASP A 156 -15.28 -13.91 -23.55
C ASP A 156 -15.88 -13.89 -22.13
N LEU A 157 -16.43 -12.75 -21.71
CA LEU A 157 -17.08 -12.60 -20.41
C LEU A 157 -18.59 -12.90 -20.43
N GLY A 158 -19.15 -13.22 -21.60
CA GLY A 158 -20.59 -13.48 -21.74
C GLY A 158 -21.47 -12.24 -21.52
N CYS A 159 -20.94 -11.03 -21.72
CA CYS A 159 -21.63 -9.75 -21.51
C CYS A 159 -22.27 -9.25 -22.82
N THR A 160 -22.73 -10.12 -23.68
CA THR A 160 -23.47 -9.74 -24.88
C THR A 160 -24.87 -9.24 -24.50
N LYS A 161 -25.25 -8.08 -25.09
CA LYS A 161 -26.62 -7.55 -24.98
C LYS A 161 -27.61 -8.44 -25.68
#